data_7e068956352d282252ab8ae7f377fb18
#
_entry.id   7e068956352d282252ab8ae7f377fb18
#
_cell.length_a   1.000
_cell.length_b   1.000
_cell.length_c   1.000
_cell.angle_alpha   90.00
_cell.angle_beta   90.00
_cell.angle_gamma   90.00
#
_symmetry.space_group_name_H-M   'P 1'
#
loop_
_entity.id
_entity.type
_entity.pdbx_description
1 polymer ?
#
loop_
_entity_poly.entity_id
_entity_poly.type
_entity_poly.pdbx_seq_one_letter_code
_entity_poly.pdbx_strand_id
1 'polypeptide(L)'
;MTITTIKTAVELRAVSKIYGTGAAAVTALDAVDLVIAPASFTAVMGPSGSGKSTLLHCAAGLDRTTSGEVTIDGLSLSGLPERALTRLRRERVGFVFQAFNLIPALTAEQNVVLPQRLAGRRPEPGEVRAMLAEVGLADRAKHRPSELSGGQQQRVAIARALVSRPAVLFADEPTGALDTSASRDVLRLLRLAVDRHAQTVVMVTHDPYAAAHADRVVFLKDGRIADVLDEPADAADIAVRMARLEQR
;
A
#
# COMPACT_ATOMS: atom_id res chain seq x y z
N MET A 1 -21.01 -26.15 15.55
CA MET A 1 -20.66 -25.37 14.34
C MET A 1 -19.43 -24.54 14.67
N THR A 2 -18.28 -24.96 14.16
CA THR A 2 -17.03 -24.18 14.34
C THR A 2 -17.09 -23.02 13.36
N ILE A 3 -17.29 -21.79 13.87
CA ILE A 3 -17.18 -20.58 13.05
C ILE A 3 -15.70 -20.46 12.68
N THR A 4 -15.34 -20.82 11.46
CA THR A 4 -14.02 -20.55 10.92
C THR A 4 -13.93 -19.02 10.77
N THR A 5 -13.32 -18.36 11.73
CA THR A 5 -13.01 -16.93 11.62
C THR A 5 -12.05 -16.78 10.43
N ILE A 6 -12.53 -16.25 9.32
CA ILE A 6 -11.70 -15.94 8.17
C ILE A 6 -10.68 -14.90 8.66
N LYS A 7 -9.40 -15.26 8.67
CA LYS A 7 -8.33 -14.33 9.04
C LYS A 7 -8.29 -13.23 7.97
N THR A 8 -8.46 -11.98 8.35
CA THR A 8 -8.38 -10.81 7.46
C THR A 8 -7.09 -10.05 7.73
N ALA A 9 -6.42 -9.57 6.70
CA ALA A 9 -5.25 -8.69 6.86
C ALA A 9 -5.69 -7.25 7.12
N VAL A 10 -6.68 -6.78 6.35
CA VAL A 10 -7.32 -5.47 6.54
C VAL A 10 -8.82 -5.63 6.34
N GLU A 11 -9.60 -4.98 7.17
CA GLU A 11 -11.05 -4.92 7.03
C GLU A 11 -11.54 -3.49 7.27
N LEU A 12 -12.36 -2.99 6.36
CA LEU A 12 -13.12 -1.76 6.47
C LEU A 12 -14.59 -2.13 6.58
N ARG A 13 -15.29 -1.58 7.58
CA ARG A 13 -16.74 -1.77 7.79
C ARG A 13 -17.43 -0.42 7.80
N ALA A 14 -18.29 -0.18 6.82
CA ALA A 14 -19.07 1.04 6.62
C ALA A 14 -18.21 2.32 6.80
N VAL A 15 -16.98 2.30 6.26
CA VAL A 15 -16.03 3.39 6.44
C VAL A 15 -16.43 4.60 5.62
N SER A 16 -16.61 5.74 6.29
CA SER A 16 -16.84 7.02 5.63
C SER A 16 -15.76 8.04 6.03
N LYS A 17 -15.40 8.89 5.08
CA LYS A 17 -14.48 10.00 5.29
C LYS A 17 -15.01 11.27 4.65
N ILE A 18 -15.21 12.28 5.46
CA ILE A 18 -15.68 13.61 5.05
C ILE A 18 -14.59 14.61 5.41
N TYR A 19 -14.18 15.44 4.46
CA TYR A 19 -13.28 16.56 4.66
C TYR A 19 -14.07 17.86 4.70
N GLY A 20 -13.67 18.79 5.54
CA GLY A 20 -14.35 20.07 5.72
C GLY A 20 -15.63 19.96 6.55
N THR A 21 -16.37 21.06 6.65
CA THR A 21 -17.62 21.17 7.42
C THR A 21 -18.63 22.03 6.68
N GLY A 22 -19.93 21.87 6.98
CA GLY A 22 -21.01 22.66 6.41
C GLY A 22 -21.09 22.52 4.88
N ALA A 23 -21.32 23.64 4.16
CA ALA A 23 -21.48 23.65 2.70
C ALA A 23 -20.21 23.31 1.91
N ALA A 24 -19.03 23.33 2.55
CA ALA A 24 -17.75 22.96 1.94
C ALA A 24 -17.35 21.50 2.25
N ALA A 25 -18.23 20.70 2.84
CA ALA A 25 -17.96 19.31 3.14
C ALA A 25 -17.86 18.48 1.85
N VAL A 26 -16.78 17.68 1.74
CA VAL A 26 -16.54 16.75 0.63
C VAL A 26 -16.49 15.34 1.18
N THR A 27 -17.43 14.49 0.73
CA THR A 27 -17.44 13.06 1.08
C THR A 27 -16.47 12.34 0.15
N ALA A 28 -15.31 11.96 0.70
CA ALA A 28 -14.28 11.25 -0.04
C ALA A 28 -14.46 9.72 0.01
N LEU A 29 -15.06 9.19 1.09
CA LEU A 29 -15.50 7.80 1.21
C LEU A 29 -16.91 7.78 1.80
N ASP A 30 -17.75 6.89 1.31
CA ASP A 30 -19.15 6.76 1.70
C ASP A 30 -19.50 5.30 1.96
N ALA A 31 -19.55 4.93 3.26
CA ALA A 31 -19.91 3.62 3.77
C ALA A 31 -19.20 2.44 3.05
N VAL A 32 -17.89 2.54 2.91
CA VAL A 32 -17.08 1.52 2.21
C VAL A 32 -16.92 0.29 3.08
N ASP A 33 -17.31 -0.87 2.54
CA ASP A 33 -17.03 -2.20 3.08
C ASP A 33 -15.98 -2.89 2.18
N LEU A 34 -14.83 -3.27 2.76
CA LEU A 34 -13.75 -3.92 2.03
C LEU A 34 -13.00 -4.89 2.93
N VAL A 35 -12.81 -6.11 2.46
CA VAL A 35 -11.99 -7.13 3.12
C VAL A 35 -10.79 -7.46 2.23
N ILE A 36 -9.60 -7.42 2.83
CA ILE A 36 -8.34 -7.84 2.20
C ILE A 36 -7.88 -9.12 2.86
N ALA A 37 -7.72 -10.17 2.05
CA ALA A 37 -7.21 -11.45 2.51
C ALA A 37 -5.71 -11.37 2.85
N PRO A 38 -5.21 -12.15 3.82
CA PRO A 38 -3.76 -12.25 4.03
C PRO A 38 -3.08 -12.92 2.83
N ALA A 39 -1.79 -12.59 2.63
CA ALA A 39 -0.98 -13.13 1.55
C ALA A 39 -1.59 -12.96 0.15
N SER A 40 -2.24 -11.82 -0.09
CA SER A 40 -2.85 -11.48 -1.37
C SER A 40 -2.39 -10.12 -1.88
N PHE A 41 -2.53 -9.92 -3.18
CA PHE A 41 -2.29 -8.65 -3.85
C PHE A 41 -3.63 -8.06 -4.31
N THR A 42 -4.06 -6.97 -3.72
CA THR A 42 -5.26 -6.23 -4.13
C THR A 42 -4.88 -4.90 -4.77
N ALA A 43 -5.37 -4.64 -5.98
CA ALA A 43 -5.30 -3.32 -6.61
C ALA A 43 -6.60 -2.54 -6.37
N VAL A 44 -6.49 -1.25 -6.08
CA VAL A 44 -7.62 -0.31 -5.99
C VAL A 44 -7.48 0.68 -7.14
N MET A 45 -8.47 0.71 -8.01
CA MET A 45 -8.54 1.57 -9.19
C MET A 45 -9.74 2.50 -9.14
N GLY A 46 -9.77 3.48 -10.03
CA GLY A 46 -10.88 4.41 -10.19
C GLY A 46 -10.45 5.75 -10.77
N PRO A 47 -11.40 6.59 -11.21
CA PRO A 47 -11.10 7.91 -11.75
C PRO A 47 -10.36 8.82 -10.76
N SER A 48 -9.79 9.91 -11.25
CA SER A 48 -9.21 10.93 -10.38
C SER A 48 -10.30 11.51 -9.46
N GLY A 49 -9.97 11.69 -8.18
CA GLY A 49 -10.94 12.18 -7.19
C GLY A 49 -11.91 11.14 -6.63
N SER A 50 -11.87 9.87 -7.06
CA SER A 50 -12.80 8.82 -6.57
C SER A 50 -12.60 8.40 -5.10
N GLY A 51 -11.54 8.87 -4.42
CA GLY A 51 -11.27 8.55 -3.02
C GLY A 51 -10.20 7.48 -2.78
N LYS A 52 -9.47 7.01 -3.81
CA LYS A 52 -8.47 5.92 -3.69
C LYS A 52 -7.38 6.15 -2.64
N SER A 53 -6.67 7.28 -2.72
CA SER A 53 -5.62 7.61 -1.74
C SER A 53 -6.22 7.84 -0.34
N THR A 54 -7.45 8.39 -0.26
CA THR A 54 -8.17 8.51 1.01
C THR A 54 -8.48 7.14 1.61
N LEU A 55 -8.95 6.18 0.80
CA LEU A 55 -9.20 4.80 1.22
C LEU A 55 -7.92 4.16 1.75
N LEU A 56 -6.83 4.29 1.00
CA LEU A 56 -5.52 3.75 1.39
C LEU A 56 -5.03 4.38 2.69
N HIS A 57 -5.13 5.70 2.85
CA HIS A 57 -4.70 6.41 4.06
C HIS A 57 -5.56 6.04 5.28
N CYS A 58 -6.88 5.91 5.13
CA CYS A 58 -7.76 5.44 6.20
C CYS A 58 -7.44 3.99 6.57
N ALA A 59 -7.26 3.10 5.58
CA ALA A 59 -6.92 1.69 5.78
C ALA A 59 -5.57 1.51 6.48
N ALA A 60 -4.59 2.39 6.19
CA ALA A 60 -3.27 2.39 6.83
C ALA A 60 -3.23 3.10 8.20
N GLY A 61 -4.34 3.71 8.63
CA GLY A 61 -4.39 4.53 9.84
C GLY A 61 -3.55 5.81 9.75
N LEU A 62 -3.27 6.30 8.53
CA LEU A 62 -2.61 7.60 8.31
C LEU A 62 -3.60 8.74 8.43
N ASP A 63 -4.87 8.50 8.08
CA ASP A 63 -5.96 9.43 8.27
C ASP A 63 -7.09 8.76 9.08
N ARG A 64 -7.79 9.55 9.90
CA ARG A 64 -8.91 9.05 10.71
C ARG A 64 -10.17 9.00 9.87
N THR A 65 -10.94 7.94 10.00
CA THR A 65 -12.29 7.85 9.44
C THR A 65 -13.24 8.82 10.14
N THR A 66 -14.25 9.32 9.43
CA THR A 66 -15.35 10.10 10.04
C THR A 66 -16.33 9.16 10.75
N SER A 67 -16.60 7.99 10.14
CA SER A 67 -17.39 6.92 10.74
C SER A 67 -16.95 5.55 10.21
N GLY A 68 -17.49 4.49 10.75
CA GLY A 68 -17.12 3.11 10.43
C GLY A 68 -15.87 2.66 11.18
N GLU A 69 -15.43 1.45 10.88
CA GLU A 69 -14.33 0.78 11.56
C GLU A 69 -13.30 0.25 10.57
N VAL A 70 -12.02 0.40 10.92
CA VAL A 70 -10.89 -0.21 10.20
C VAL A 70 -10.17 -1.13 11.15
N THR A 71 -9.86 -2.35 10.72
CA THR A 71 -9.00 -3.30 11.44
C THR A 71 -7.80 -3.70 10.59
N ILE A 72 -6.64 -3.86 11.21
CA ILE A 72 -5.42 -4.41 10.59
C ILE A 72 -4.97 -5.60 11.44
N ASP A 73 -4.85 -6.79 10.82
CA ASP A 73 -4.44 -8.03 11.48
C ASP A 73 -5.24 -8.28 12.78
N GLY A 74 -6.56 -8.03 12.71
CA GLY A 74 -7.51 -8.17 13.82
C GLY A 74 -7.48 -7.05 14.86
N LEU A 75 -6.64 -6.02 14.71
CA LEU A 75 -6.57 -4.89 15.63
C LEU A 75 -7.39 -3.72 15.09
N SER A 76 -8.41 -3.28 15.85
CA SER A 76 -9.20 -2.09 15.50
C SER A 76 -8.38 -0.81 15.63
N LEU A 77 -8.49 0.06 14.62
CA LEU A 77 -7.89 1.41 14.63
C LEU A 77 -8.80 2.43 15.32
N SER A 78 -10.10 2.12 15.42
CA SER A 78 -11.11 3.04 15.94
C SER A 78 -10.86 3.33 17.42
N GLY A 79 -10.91 4.62 17.78
CA GLY A 79 -10.72 5.06 19.16
C GLY A 79 -9.28 5.00 19.69
N LEU A 80 -8.31 4.48 18.91
CA LEU A 80 -6.93 4.47 19.36
C LEU A 80 -6.36 5.89 19.49
N PRO A 81 -5.64 6.20 20.59
CA PRO A 81 -4.88 7.44 20.69
C PRO A 81 -3.73 7.44 19.68
N GLU A 82 -3.28 8.63 19.25
CA GLU A 82 -2.25 8.79 18.21
C GLU A 82 -0.95 8.02 18.51
N ARG A 83 -0.57 7.93 19.78
CA ARG A 83 0.60 7.15 20.20
C ARG A 83 0.45 5.65 19.90
N ALA A 84 -0.75 5.11 20.07
CA ALA A 84 -1.04 3.69 19.75
C ALA A 84 -1.10 3.47 18.23
N LEU A 85 -1.73 4.38 17.46
CA LEU A 85 -1.73 4.37 16.01
C LEU A 85 -0.30 4.44 15.45
N THR A 86 0.55 5.31 16.00
CA THR A 86 1.96 5.40 15.59
C THR A 86 2.71 4.09 15.84
N ARG A 87 2.46 3.42 16.98
CA ARG A 87 3.05 2.10 17.24
C ARG A 87 2.55 1.05 16.25
N LEU A 88 1.23 0.99 16.01
CA LEU A 88 0.61 0.06 15.06
C LEU A 88 1.20 0.23 13.67
N ARG A 89 1.24 1.49 13.15
CA ARG A 89 1.84 1.78 11.84
C ARG A 89 3.27 1.28 11.75
N ARG A 90 4.08 1.54 12.76
CA ARG A 90 5.49 1.13 12.80
C ARG A 90 5.69 -0.37 12.79
N GLU A 91 4.76 -1.13 13.41
CA GLU A 91 4.89 -2.58 13.61
C GLU A 91 4.14 -3.41 12.55
N ARG A 92 3.04 -2.89 12.01
CA ARG A 92 2.10 -3.65 11.18
C ARG A 92 1.93 -3.12 9.76
N VAL A 93 2.38 -1.90 9.47
CA VAL A 93 2.15 -1.24 8.19
C VAL A 93 3.47 -0.91 7.51
N GLY A 94 3.64 -1.38 6.28
CA GLY A 94 4.61 -0.86 5.33
C GLY A 94 3.96 0.15 4.39
N PHE A 95 4.69 1.17 3.96
CA PHE A 95 4.14 2.14 3.01
C PHE A 95 5.16 2.50 1.93
N VAL A 96 4.70 2.45 0.67
CA VAL A 96 5.44 2.87 -0.52
C VAL A 96 4.67 4.00 -1.18
N PHE A 97 5.31 5.14 -1.39
CA PHE A 97 4.72 6.34 -2.00
C PHE A 97 5.21 6.53 -3.44
N GLN A 98 4.46 7.25 -4.24
CA GLN A 98 4.85 7.66 -5.58
C GLN A 98 6.14 8.49 -5.58
N ALA A 99 6.31 9.38 -4.61
CA ALA A 99 7.47 10.27 -4.47
C ALA A 99 8.65 9.66 -3.71
N PHE A 100 8.72 8.32 -3.57
CA PHE A 100 9.74 7.53 -2.87
C PHE A 100 9.89 7.85 -1.37
N ASN A 101 9.84 9.12 -0.98
CA ASN A 101 9.95 9.63 0.40
C ASN A 101 11.18 9.08 1.15
N LEU A 102 12.33 9.01 0.46
CA LEU A 102 13.61 8.70 1.06
C LEU A 102 14.17 9.95 1.76
N ILE A 103 14.89 9.72 2.87
CA ILE A 103 15.61 10.80 3.55
C ILE A 103 16.89 11.09 2.78
N PRO A 104 17.06 12.29 2.17
CA PRO A 104 18.17 12.57 1.26
C PRO A 104 19.55 12.49 1.91
N ALA A 105 19.64 12.79 3.21
CA ALA A 105 20.88 12.76 3.98
C ALA A 105 21.36 11.34 4.31
N LEU A 106 20.49 10.34 4.19
CA LEU A 106 20.77 8.95 4.53
C LEU A 106 21.15 8.14 3.28
N THR A 107 22.02 7.14 3.46
CA THR A 107 22.30 6.15 2.41
C THR A 107 21.12 5.21 2.20
N ALA A 108 21.17 4.37 1.16
CA ALA A 108 20.14 3.36 0.89
C ALA A 108 19.97 2.42 2.10
N GLU A 109 21.06 1.86 2.63
CA GLU A 109 20.99 1.00 3.82
C GLU A 109 20.45 1.71 5.07
N GLN A 110 20.79 3.00 5.25
CA GLN A 110 20.28 3.78 6.36
C GLN A 110 18.79 4.09 6.22
N ASN A 111 18.30 4.35 4.99
CA ASN A 111 16.88 4.48 4.72
C ASN A 111 16.12 3.18 5.00
N VAL A 112 16.65 2.04 4.55
CA VAL A 112 16.01 0.73 4.75
C VAL A 112 15.90 0.39 6.23
N VAL A 113 16.93 0.61 7.02
CA VAL A 113 16.96 0.26 8.46
C VAL A 113 16.15 1.21 9.34
N LEU A 114 15.77 2.38 8.83
CA LEU A 114 15.17 3.45 9.61
C LEU A 114 13.91 3.01 10.40
N PRO A 115 12.93 2.28 9.82
CA PRO A 115 11.74 1.85 10.57
C PRO A 115 12.08 1.00 11.79
N GLN A 116 13.03 0.08 11.67
CA GLN A 116 13.48 -0.76 12.79
C GLN A 116 14.14 0.07 13.90
N ARG A 117 14.99 1.04 13.53
CA ARG A 117 15.63 1.96 14.50
C ARG A 117 14.59 2.81 15.23
N LEU A 118 13.60 3.35 14.51
CA LEU A 118 12.50 4.11 15.11
C LEU A 118 11.61 3.23 16.02
N ALA A 119 11.58 1.92 15.78
CA ALA A 119 10.92 0.95 16.66
C ALA A 119 11.77 0.55 17.88
N GLY A 120 12.99 1.11 18.03
CA GLY A 120 13.92 0.74 19.09
C GLY A 120 14.55 -0.64 18.89
N ARG A 121 14.42 -1.24 17.70
CA ARG A 121 15.01 -2.54 17.34
C ARG A 121 16.42 -2.34 16.80
N ARG A 122 17.31 -3.27 17.11
CA ARG A 122 18.60 -3.35 16.45
C ARG A 122 18.46 -4.35 15.30
N PRO A 123 18.76 -3.94 14.04
CA PRO A 123 18.75 -4.88 12.91
C PRO A 123 19.77 -6.00 13.16
N GLU A 124 19.42 -7.22 12.76
CA GLU A 124 20.37 -8.32 12.73
C GLU A 124 21.50 -8.05 11.71
N PRO A 125 22.74 -8.44 12.03
CA PRO A 125 23.84 -8.31 11.09
C PRO A 125 23.52 -9.00 9.76
N GLY A 126 23.55 -8.23 8.66
CA GLY A 126 23.26 -8.76 7.31
C GLY A 126 21.82 -8.69 6.86
N GLU A 127 20.82 -8.49 7.74
CA GLU A 127 19.40 -8.41 7.36
C GLU A 127 19.15 -7.29 6.34
N VAL A 128 19.68 -6.11 6.57
CA VAL A 128 19.53 -4.96 5.65
C VAL A 128 20.21 -5.21 4.31
N ARG A 129 21.40 -5.86 4.35
CA ARG A 129 22.12 -6.21 3.12
C ARG A 129 21.37 -7.27 2.32
N ALA A 130 20.80 -8.28 2.99
CA ALA A 130 19.97 -9.30 2.35
C ALA A 130 18.73 -8.66 1.69
N MET A 131 18.05 -7.74 2.39
CA MET A 131 16.90 -7.01 1.84
C MET A 131 17.30 -6.15 0.62
N LEU A 132 18.44 -5.45 0.67
CA LEU A 132 18.96 -4.72 -0.49
C LEU A 132 19.33 -5.64 -1.66
N ALA A 133 19.87 -6.82 -1.37
CA ALA A 133 20.17 -7.82 -2.40
C ALA A 133 18.89 -8.34 -3.08
N GLU A 134 17.83 -8.56 -2.30
CA GLU A 134 16.53 -9.01 -2.80
C GLU A 134 15.90 -8.02 -3.78
N VAL A 135 16.07 -6.71 -3.54
CA VAL A 135 15.63 -5.67 -4.49
C VAL A 135 16.69 -5.32 -5.54
N GLY A 136 17.81 -6.08 -5.64
CA GLY A 136 18.87 -5.90 -6.63
C GLY A 136 19.74 -4.66 -6.40
N LEU A 137 19.97 -4.27 -5.13
CA LEU A 137 20.72 -3.06 -4.77
C LEU A 137 21.84 -3.31 -3.74
N ALA A 138 22.36 -4.56 -3.65
CA ALA A 138 23.42 -4.90 -2.69
C ALA A 138 24.67 -4.03 -2.85
N ASP A 139 25.05 -3.71 -4.10
CA ASP A 139 26.20 -2.87 -4.46
C ASP A 139 25.93 -1.37 -4.30
N ARG A 140 24.70 -0.97 -4.02
CA ARG A 140 24.23 0.41 -3.84
C ARG A 140 23.95 0.80 -2.39
N ALA A 141 24.23 -0.07 -1.43
CA ALA A 141 23.92 0.12 -0.01
C ALA A 141 24.40 1.48 0.55
N LYS A 142 25.57 1.94 0.12
CA LYS A 142 26.20 3.19 0.60
C LYS A 142 25.82 4.44 -0.22
N HIS A 143 25.11 4.31 -1.33
CA HIS A 143 24.68 5.44 -2.15
C HIS A 143 23.55 6.21 -1.47
N ARG A 144 23.55 7.53 -1.67
CA ARG A 144 22.46 8.43 -1.25
C ARG A 144 21.39 8.49 -2.34
N PRO A 145 20.16 8.93 -2.03
CA PRO A 145 19.09 9.06 -3.02
C PRO A 145 19.47 9.85 -4.27
N SER A 146 20.25 10.92 -4.14
CA SER A 146 20.74 11.73 -5.28
C SER A 146 21.68 10.99 -6.24
N GLU A 147 22.22 9.84 -5.81
CA GLU A 147 23.15 9.00 -6.59
C GLU A 147 22.43 7.78 -7.20
N LEU A 148 21.11 7.69 -7.01
CA LEU A 148 20.25 6.57 -7.43
C LEU A 148 19.25 7.04 -8.51
N SER A 149 19.00 6.20 -9.51
CA SER A 149 17.88 6.42 -10.44
C SER A 149 16.54 6.36 -9.72
N GLY A 150 15.46 6.89 -10.33
CA GLY A 150 14.10 6.83 -9.78
C GLY A 150 13.67 5.39 -9.44
N GLY A 151 13.91 4.45 -10.37
CA GLY A 151 13.62 3.03 -10.11
C GLY A 151 14.45 2.42 -8.98
N GLN A 152 15.72 2.84 -8.83
CA GLN A 152 16.55 2.43 -7.69
C GLN A 152 16.04 3.02 -6.37
N GLN A 153 15.63 4.28 -6.36
CA GLN A 153 15.04 4.92 -5.19
C GLN A 153 13.74 4.22 -4.77
N GLN A 154 12.88 3.87 -5.73
CA GLN A 154 11.65 3.14 -5.43
C GLN A 154 11.93 1.75 -4.87
N ARG A 155 12.93 1.04 -5.39
CA ARG A 155 13.35 -0.25 -4.83
C ARG A 155 13.90 -0.12 -3.41
N VAL A 156 14.61 0.96 -3.07
CA VAL A 156 14.99 1.28 -1.68
C VAL A 156 13.76 1.53 -0.81
N ALA A 157 12.74 2.26 -1.33
CA ALA A 157 11.49 2.52 -0.60
C ALA A 157 10.72 1.22 -0.32
N ILE A 158 10.68 0.28 -1.27
CA ILE A 158 10.09 -1.05 -1.09
C ILE A 158 10.87 -1.84 -0.03
N ALA A 159 12.19 -1.90 -0.12
CA ALA A 159 13.03 -2.57 0.87
C ALA A 159 12.82 -2.00 2.28
N ARG A 160 12.74 -0.68 2.41
CA ARG A 160 12.41 0.01 3.67
C ARG A 160 11.04 -0.39 4.21
N ALA A 161 10.05 -0.52 3.34
CA ALA A 161 8.69 -0.89 3.75
C ALA A 161 8.60 -2.35 4.21
N LEU A 162 9.39 -3.25 3.61
CA LEU A 162 9.37 -4.70 3.87
C LEU A 162 10.29 -5.13 5.02
N VAL A 163 11.35 -4.37 5.35
CA VAL A 163 12.37 -4.80 6.34
C VAL A 163 11.80 -5.10 7.72
N SER A 164 10.70 -4.46 8.10
CA SER A 164 10.01 -4.70 9.38
C SER A 164 9.01 -5.86 9.33
N ARG A 165 8.86 -6.54 8.20
CA ARG A 165 7.89 -7.62 7.95
C ARG A 165 6.48 -7.20 8.38
N PRO A 166 5.90 -6.16 7.78
CA PRO A 166 4.60 -5.65 8.16
C PRO A 166 3.49 -6.65 7.86
N ALA A 167 2.35 -6.57 8.56
CA ALA A 167 1.15 -7.36 8.26
C ALA A 167 0.58 -7.00 6.88
N VAL A 168 0.70 -5.73 6.48
CA VAL A 168 0.24 -5.23 5.19
C VAL A 168 1.18 -4.15 4.65
N LEU A 169 1.43 -4.21 3.33
CA LEU A 169 2.15 -3.20 2.56
C LEU A 169 1.13 -2.41 1.73
N PHE A 170 1.02 -1.12 1.99
CA PHE A 170 0.26 -0.18 1.17
C PHE A 170 1.17 0.51 0.16
N ALA A 171 0.74 0.60 -1.10
CA ALA A 171 1.49 1.25 -2.17
C ALA A 171 0.59 2.26 -2.89
N ASP A 172 0.90 3.55 -2.78
CA ASP A 172 0.16 4.63 -3.42
C ASP A 172 0.89 5.04 -4.71
N GLU A 173 0.33 4.66 -5.86
CA GLU A 173 0.88 4.91 -7.21
C GLU A 173 2.38 4.56 -7.32
N PRO A 174 2.82 3.34 -6.93
CA PRO A 174 4.25 3.02 -6.77
C PRO A 174 5.07 3.10 -8.06
N THR A 175 4.42 3.19 -9.21
CA THR A 175 5.04 3.27 -10.54
C THR A 175 4.84 4.62 -11.23
N GLY A 176 4.05 5.54 -10.65
CA GLY A 176 3.61 6.77 -11.30
C GLY A 176 4.73 7.79 -11.63
N ALA A 177 5.92 7.65 -11.03
CA ALA A 177 7.08 8.51 -11.31
C ALA A 177 8.21 7.77 -12.06
N LEU A 178 7.94 6.58 -12.63
CA LEU A 178 8.95 5.70 -13.22
C LEU A 178 8.75 5.52 -14.72
N ASP A 179 9.85 5.21 -15.40
CA ASP A 179 9.79 4.71 -16.78
C ASP A 179 9.23 3.28 -16.83
N THR A 180 8.88 2.82 -18.02
CA THR A 180 8.25 1.52 -18.24
C THR A 180 9.09 0.34 -17.73
N SER A 181 10.42 0.39 -17.85
CA SER A 181 11.32 -0.68 -17.40
C SER A 181 11.37 -0.74 -15.89
N ALA A 182 11.58 0.40 -15.23
CA ALA A 182 11.60 0.50 -13.79
C ALA A 182 10.23 0.14 -13.16
N SER A 183 9.13 0.51 -13.82
CA SER A 183 7.76 0.12 -13.41
C SER A 183 7.59 -1.39 -13.39
N ARG A 184 8.02 -2.09 -14.44
CA ARG A 184 7.96 -3.57 -14.50
C ARG A 184 8.75 -4.22 -13.38
N ASP A 185 9.95 -3.70 -13.09
CA ASP A 185 10.79 -4.23 -12.00
C ASP A 185 10.12 -4.03 -10.63
N VAL A 186 9.54 -2.85 -10.38
CA VAL A 186 8.80 -2.55 -9.14
C VAL A 186 7.59 -3.47 -8.97
N LEU A 187 6.76 -3.64 -10.01
CA LEU A 187 5.59 -4.52 -9.97
C LEU A 187 5.98 -5.97 -9.74
N ARG A 188 7.07 -6.44 -10.37
CA ARG A 188 7.62 -7.78 -10.13
C ARG A 188 8.06 -7.96 -8.68
N LEU A 189 8.71 -6.96 -8.08
CA LEU A 189 9.12 -7.03 -6.67
C LEU A 189 7.92 -7.09 -5.72
N LEU A 190 6.86 -6.31 -5.97
CA LEU A 190 5.63 -6.39 -5.19
C LEU A 190 4.96 -7.77 -5.33
N ARG A 191 4.90 -8.34 -6.53
CA ARG A 191 4.37 -9.69 -6.76
C ARG A 191 5.21 -10.75 -6.04
N LEU A 192 6.55 -10.68 -6.14
CA LEU A 192 7.45 -11.59 -5.45
C LEU A 192 7.31 -11.51 -3.92
N ALA A 193 7.05 -10.32 -3.37
CA ALA A 193 6.79 -10.16 -1.93
C ALA A 193 5.56 -10.98 -1.49
N VAL A 194 4.50 -11.01 -2.31
CA VAL A 194 3.32 -11.84 -2.04
C VAL A 194 3.65 -13.33 -2.21
N ASP A 195 4.22 -13.72 -3.35
CA ASP A 195 4.40 -15.13 -3.72
C ASP A 195 5.42 -15.84 -2.84
N ARG A 196 6.51 -15.17 -2.45
CA ARG A 196 7.62 -15.78 -1.69
C ARG A 196 7.54 -15.55 -0.19
N HIS A 197 7.00 -14.39 0.22
CA HIS A 197 7.00 -13.99 1.63
C HIS A 197 5.60 -13.95 2.24
N ALA A 198 4.57 -14.38 1.51
CA ALA A 198 3.18 -14.30 1.94
C ALA A 198 2.79 -12.89 2.42
N GLN A 199 3.42 -11.85 1.81
CA GLN A 199 3.13 -10.47 2.14
C GLN A 199 1.75 -10.07 1.60
N THR A 200 0.95 -9.39 2.40
CA THR A 200 -0.27 -8.77 1.90
C THR A 200 0.06 -7.42 1.28
N VAL A 201 -0.39 -7.17 0.04
CA VAL A 201 -0.15 -5.91 -0.68
C VAL A 201 -1.49 -5.29 -1.08
N VAL A 202 -1.64 -3.99 -0.81
CA VAL A 202 -2.74 -3.16 -1.30
C VAL A 202 -2.15 -2.01 -2.10
N MET A 203 -2.41 -1.97 -3.40
CA MET A 203 -1.86 -0.97 -4.31
C MET A 203 -2.97 -0.08 -4.87
N VAL A 204 -2.80 1.22 -4.78
CA VAL A 204 -3.60 2.18 -5.55
C VAL A 204 -2.88 2.46 -6.85
N THR A 205 -3.59 2.39 -7.95
CA THR A 205 -3.08 2.75 -9.27
C THR A 205 -4.21 3.14 -10.23
N HIS A 206 -3.89 3.95 -11.22
CA HIS A 206 -4.75 4.22 -12.37
C HIS A 206 -4.31 3.46 -13.63
N ASP A 207 -3.18 2.74 -13.57
CA ASP A 207 -2.63 1.97 -14.68
C ASP A 207 -3.19 0.52 -14.68
N PRO A 208 -3.97 0.13 -15.73
CA PRO A 208 -4.49 -1.24 -15.87
C PRO A 208 -3.39 -2.29 -15.94
N TYR A 209 -2.22 -1.95 -16.51
CA TYR A 209 -1.08 -2.87 -16.56
C TYR A 209 -0.54 -3.16 -15.16
N ALA A 210 -0.43 -2.14 -14.31
CA ALA A 210 -0.02 -2.33 -12.92
C ALA A 210 -1.04 -3.17 -12.16
N ALA A 211 -2.34 -2.88 -12.31
CA ALA A 211 -3.42 -3.61 -11.65
C ALA A 211 -3.51 -5.08 -12.06
N ALA A 212 -3.12 -5.43 -13.29
CA ALA A 212 -3.10 -6.81 -13.78
C ALA A 212 -2.09 -7.73 -13.05
N HIS A 213 -1.20 -7.17 -12.20
CA HIS A 213 -0.33 -7.95 -11.33
C HIS A 213 -1.00 -8.39 -10.03
N ALA A 214 -2.21 -7.87 -9.73
CA ALA A 214 -2.95 -8.20 -8.52
C ALA A 214 -3.81 -9.46 -8.67
N ASP A 215 -4.09 -10.12 -7.56
CA ASP A 215 -5.02 -11.25 -7.49
C ASP A 215 -6.48 -10.76 -7.57
N ARG A 216 -6.72 -9.49 -7.15
CA ARG A 216 -8.03 -8.88 -7.08
C ARG A 216 -7.96 -7.40 -7.44
N VAL A 217 -8.95 -6.90 -8.19
CA VAL A 217 -9.06 -5.47 -8.51
C VAL A 217 -10.38 -4.93 -7.98
N VAL A 218 -10.28 -3.86 -7.16
CA VAL A 218 -11.42 -3.14 -6.59
C VAL A 218 -11.54 -1.79 -7.31
N PHE A 219 -12.71 -1.49 -7.85
CA PHE A 219 -12.96 -0.23 -8.53
C PHE A 219 -13.73 0.71 -7.62
N LEU A 220 -13.17 1.88 -7.39
CA LEU A 220 -13.75 2.94 -6.56
C LEU A 220 -14.26 4.07 -7.45
N LYS A 221 -15.50 4.51 -7.20
CA LYS A 221 -16.11 5.67 -7.83
C LYS A 221 -16.93 6.45 -6.80
N ASP A 222 -16.79 7.76 -6.79
CA ASP A 222 -17.54 8.68 -5.91
C ASP A 222 -17.53 8.23 -4.43
N GLY A 223 -16.38 7.77 -3.97
CA GLY A 223 -16.17 7.31 -2.59
C GLY A 223 -16.79 5.96 -2.25
N ARG A 224 -17.30 5.19 -3.23
CA ARG A 224 -17.93 3.87 -3.04
C ARG A 224 -17.25 2.80 -3.89
N ILE A 225 -17.32 1.54 -3.46
CA ILE A 225 -16.94 0.41 -4.30
C ILE A 225 -18.00 0.24 -5.37
N ALA A 226 -17.60 0.41 -6.63
CA ALA A 226 -18.49 0.35 -7.78
C ALA A 226 -18.46 -1.01 -8.49
N ASP A 227 -17.31 -1.70 -8.46
CA ASP A 227 -17.13 -3.03 -9.07
C ASP A 227 -15.94 -3.75 -8.43
N VAL A 228 -15.89 -5.07 -8.57
CA VAL A 228 -14.81 -5.92 -8.08
C VAL A 228 -14.52 -7.03 -9.08
N LEU A 229 -13.24 -7.29 -9.33
CA LEU A 229 -12.74 -8.47 -10.03
C LEU A 229 -12.01 -9.34 -9.02
N ASP A 230 -12.58 -10.50 -8.68
CA ASP A 230 -12.04 -11.45 -7.69
C ASP A 230 -11.06 -12.48 -8.30
N GLU A 231 -10.80 -12.40 -9.59
CA GLU A 231 -9.87 -13.28 -10.32
C GLU A 231 -8.84 -12.45 -11.07
N PRO A 232 -7.63 -13.00 -11.31
CA PRO A 232 -6.64 -12.32 -12.13
C PRO A 232 -7.24 -11.95 -13.49
N ALA A 233 -7.15 -10.67 -13.84
CA ALA A 233 -7.66 -10.15 -15.09
C ALA A 233 -6.50 -9.60 -15.93
N ASP A 234 -6.63 -9.63 -17.24
CA ASP A 234 -5.66 -8.97 -18.09
C ASP A 234 -5.87 -7.44 -18.09
N ALA A 235 -4.85 -6.71 -18.54
CA ALA A 235 -4.88 -5.25 -18.55
C ALA A 235 -5.98 -4.68 -19.48
N ALA A 236 -6.37 -5.42 -20.52
CA ALA A 236 -7.39 -4.98 -21.47
C ALA A 236 -8.79 -5.04 -20.83
N ASP A 237 -9.11 -6.13 -20.11
CA ASP A 237 -10.37 -6.26 -19.38
C ASP A 237 -10.50 -5.20 -18.29
N ILE A 238 -9.41 -4.95 -17.55
CA ILE A 238 -9.36 -3.91 -16.53
C ILE A 238 -9.59 -2.52 -17.15
N ALA A 239 -8.92 -2.22 -18.27
CA ALA A 239 -9.09 -0.95 -18.99
C ALA A 239 -10.54 -0.73 -19.47
N VAL A 240 -11.18 -1.78 -20.01
CA VAL A 240 -12.60 -1.71 -20.45
C VAL A 240 -13.52 -1.40 -19.26
N ARG A 241 -13.30 -2.02 -18.10
CA ARG A 241 -14.11 -1.74 -16.90
C ARG A 241 -13.89 -0.31 -16.39
N MET A 242 -12.63 0.17 -16.37
CA MET A 242 -12.32 1.55 -16.02
C MET A 242 -13.06 2.55 -16.94
N ALA A 243 -12.97 2.36 -18.25
CA ALA A 243 -13.66 3.24 -19.22
C ALA A 243 -15.18 3.28 -19.01
N ARG A 244 -15.80 2.14 -18.69
CA ARG A 244 -17.25 2.09 -18.36
C ARG A 244 -17.60 2.85 -17.07
N LEU A 245 -16.71 2.86 -16.09
CA LEU A 245 -16.93 3.62 -14.85
C LEU A 245 -16.83 5.12 -15.07
N GLU A 246 -15.95 5.58 -15.96
CA GLU A 246 -15.80 7.00 -16.29
C GLU A 246 -16.98 7.57 -17.06
N GLN A 247 -17.66 6.74 -17.85
CA GLN A 247 -18.83 7.15 -18.68
C GLN A 247 -20.17 7.22 -17.92
N ARG A 248 -20.25 6.64 -16.74
CA ARG A 248 -21.45 6.66 -15.89
C ARG A 248 -21.38 7.79 -14.88
#